data_b8a28d5cc0cf2a4f49235c0cc639d660
#
_entry.id   b8a28d5cc0cf2a4f49235c0cc639d660
#
_cell.length_a   1.000
_cell.length_b   1.000
_cell.length_c   1.000
_cell.angle_alpha   90.00
_cell.angle_beta   90.00
_cell.angle_gamma   90.00
#
_symmetry.space_group_name_H-M   'P 1'
#
loop_
_entity.id
_entity.type
_entity.pdbx_description
1 polymer ?
#
loop_
_entity_poly.entity_id
_entity_poly.type
_entity_poly.pdbx_seq_one_letter_code
_entity_poly.pdbx_strand_id
1 'polypeptide(L)'
;MKKLFLNYFPFIIFFVSCQFNNYETVDKNIRFREKIQTGNFIKLSKGHTYYEIDNQKSLKTLVFIHGFSVPSYIWDDTYYSASEKGYKVLRLDLYGRGYSSNLDIDYTDNLLADQVIELLEELNIKQATLLGLSNGGRVISKIAYLKPELVEKLIYVSASSFQDHNPTENKSVSGKEINNFIKNNYPTISKGQLLDFKYPENFKGWDNKYENLLQYEGFARALISTRKNHVNLDTENSFINGSEIPFYTIWGDSDSAVVYNEFKDKLNKLMPRRKEYFVSESGHLPNMENKEEFENLLFNQILKEN
;
A
#
# COMPACT_ATOMS: atom_id res chain seq x y z
N MET A 1 -31.28 -70.54 26.94
CA MET A 1 -30.06 -69.76 26.87
C MET A 1 -30.21 -68.68 25.79
N LYS A 2 -30.51 -67.44 26.20
CA LYS A 2 -30.61 -66.29 25.30
C LYS A 2 -29.23 -65.58 25.26
N LYS A 3 -28.59 -65.58 24.10
CA LYS A 3 -27.35 -64.83 23.89
C LYS A 3 -27.70 -63.35 23.66
N LEU A 4 -27.23 -62.46 24.57
CA LEU A 4 -27.25 -61.03 24.42
C LEU A 4 -26.12 -60.62 23.47
N PHE A 5 -26.42 -60.04 22.30
CA PHE A 5 -25.45 -59.39 21.45
C PHE A 5 -25.31 -57.93 21.93
N LEU A 6 -24.13 -57.63 22.49
CA LEU A 6 -23.75 -56.25 22.84
C LEU A 6 -23.19 -55.61 21.56
N ASN A 7 -23.95 -54.67 20.95
CA ASN A 7 -23.47 -53.87 19.86
C ASN A 7 -22.55 -52.75 20.41
N TYR A 8 -21.25 -52.91 20.21
CA TYR A 8 -20.30 -51.81 20.41
C TYR A 8 -20.40 -50.85 19.23
N PHE A 9 -20.92 -49.64 19.45
CA PHE A 9 -20.84 -48.54 18.52
C PHE A 9 -19.53 -47.79 18.82
N PRO A 10 -18.54 -47.72 17.90
CA PRO A 10 -17.34 -46.94 18.14
C PRO A 10 -17.71 -45.45 18.03
N PHE A 11 -17.60 -44.70 19.15
CA PHE A 11 -17.72 -43.28 19.20
C PHE A 11 -16.42 -42.72 18.50
N ILE A 12 -16.54 -42.32 17.23
CA ILE A 12 -15.45 -41.60 16.51
C ILE A 12 -15.50 -40.17 17.00
N ILE A 13 -14.62 -39.81 17.95
CA ILE A 13 -14.39 -38.44 18.37
C ILE A 13 -13.59 -37.77 17.25
N PHE A 14 -14.26 -36.96 16.42
CA PHE A 14 -13.59 -36.02 15.54
C PHE A 14 -12.93 -34.96 16.40
N PHE A 15 -11.62 -35.06 16.60
CA PHE A 15 -10.83 -33.92 17.04
C PHE A 15 -10.79 -32.92 15.89
N VAL A 16 -11.67 -31.91 15.94
CA VAL A 16 -11.49 -30.70 15.16
C VAL A 16 -10.26 -30.03 15.77
N SER A 17 -9.11 -30.22 15.16
CA SER A 17 -7.92 -29.43 15.43
C SER A 17 -8.26 -28.00 15.04
N CYS A 18 -8.65 -27.16 15.99
CA CYS A 18 -8.56 -25.72 15.85
C CYS A 18 -7.07 -25.41 15.70
N GLN A 19 -6.59 -25.27 14.47
CA GLN A 19 -5.35 -24.57 14.23
C GLN A 19 -5.57 -23.12 14.69
N PHE A 20 -5.12 -22.82 15.90
CA PHE A 20 -4.92 -21.44 16.31
C PHE A 20 -3.75 -20.92 15.47
N ASN A 21 -4.05 -20.28 14.34
CA ASN A 21 -3.06 -19.47 13.67
C ASN A 21 -2.65 -18.39 14.65
N ASN A 22 -1.41 -18.44 15.12
CA ASN A 22 -0.84 -17.41 16.01
C ASN A 22 -0.53 -16.16 15.17
N TYR A 23 -1.53 -15.33 14.97
CA TYR A 23 -1.37 -14.03 14.33
C TYR A 23 -0.75 -13.02 15.29
N GLU A 24 -0.07 -12.00 14.74
CA GLU A 24 0.51 -10.87 15.47
C GLU A 24 1.38 -11.30 16.68
N THR A 25 2.37 -12.16 16.44
CA THR A 25 3.29 -12.68 17.45
C THR A 25 4.71 -12.15 17.30
N VAL A 26 4.98 -11.36 16.27
CA VAL A 26 6.32 -10.84 15.94
C VAL A 26 6.37 -9.34 16.16
N ASP A 27 7.11 -8.93 17.21
CA ASP A 27 7.46 -7.53 17.45
C ASP A 27 8.62 -7.09 16.55
N LYS A 28 8.47 -5.93 15.91
CA LYS A 28 9.48 -5.32 15.03
C LYS A 28 10.56 -4.53 15.83
N ASN A 29 11.07 -5.13 16.89
CA ASN A 29 12.12 -4.57 17.73
C ASN A 29 13.51 -4.59 17.04
N ILE A 30 14.56 -4.22 17.79
CA ILE A 30 15.93 -4.19 17.26
C ILE A 30 16.38 -5.56 16.73
N ARG A 31 16.10 -6.64 17.46
CA ARG A 31 16.49 -8.00 17.05
C ARG A 31 15.80 -8.46 15.77
N PHE A 32 14.57 -7.99 15.54
CA PHE A 32 13.87 -8.22 14.29
C PHE A 32 14.58 -7.50 13.14
N ARG A 33 14.87 -6.20 13.30
CA ARG A 33 15.53 -5.39 12.26
C ARG A 33 16.92 -5.91 11.87
N GLU A 34 17.70 -6.40 12.85
CA GLU A 34 19.02 -6.99 12.61
C GLU A 34 18.99 -8.27 11.75
N LYS A 35 17.85 -8.95 11.67
CA LYS A 35 17.68 -10.14 10.84
C LYS A 35 17.32 -9.83 9.38
N ILE A 36 16.85 -8.62 9.10
CA ILE A 36 16.49 -8.22 7.74
C ILE A 36 17.79 -7.91 6.97
N GLN A 37 18.02 -8.65 5.89
CA GLN A 37 19.25 -8.57 5.09
C GLN A 37 19.10 -7.66 3.87
N THR A 38 17.90 -7.10 3.64
CA THR A 38 17.61 -6.20 2.52
C THR A 38 17.37 -4.79 3.02
N GLY A 39 17.56 -3.80 2.15
CA GLY A 39 17.25 -2.41 2.44
C GLY A 39 17.97 -1.83 3.67
N ASN A 40 17.37 -0.80 4.23
CA ASN A 40 17.92 -0.02 5.33
C ASN A 40 16.80 0.35 6.32
N PHE A 41 17.21 0.63 7.55
CA PHE A 41 16.33 1.19 8.58
C PHE A 41 16.85 2.57 9.00
N ILE A 42 15.95 3.54 9.07
CA ILE A 42 16.21 4.86 9.61
C ILE A 42 15.23 5.17 10.75
N LYS A 43 15.73 5.81 11.80
CA LYS A 43 14.89 6.29 12.89
C LYS A 43 14.35 7.67 12.52
N LEU A 44 13.05 7.77 12.30
CA LEU A 44 12.33 9.03 12.11
C LEU A 44 11.60 9.43 13.40
N SER A 45 10.92 10.57 13.39
CA SER A 45 10.28 11.15 14.58
C SER A 45 9.31 10.22 15.29
N LYS A 46 8.56 9.38 14.58
CA LYS A 46 7.55 8.48 15.14
C LYS A 46 8.00 7.03 15.27
N GLY A 47 8.93 6.56 14.44
CA GLY A 47 9.33 5.15 14.44
C GLY A 47 10.50 4.87 13.53
N HIS A 48 10.83 3.59 13.35
CA HIS A 48 11.80 3.17 12.35
C HIS A 48 11.07 2.95 11.02
N THR A 49 11.65 3.49 9.95
CA THR A 49 11.19 3.31 8.58
C THR A 49 12.14 2.39 7.85
N TYR A 50 11.62 1.33 7.24
CA TYR A 50 12.34 0.51 6.28
C TYR A 50 12.25 1.15 4.91
N TYR A 51 13.39 1.19 4.20
CA TYR A 51 13.47 1.71 2.83
C TYR A 51 14.57 1.02 2.04
N GLU A 52 14.42 1.05 0.72
CA GLU A 52 15.44 0.67 -0.23
C GLU A 52 15.72 1.82 -1.17
N ILE A 53 17.00 2.04 -1.47
CA ILE A 53 17.45 3.10 -2.36
C ILE A 53 18.57 2.59 -3.25
N ASP A 54 18.52 2.93 -4.55
CA ASP A 54 19.55 2.59 -5.51
C ASP A 54 19.90 3.79 -6.39
N ASN A 55 21.03 3.71 -7.11
CA ASN A 55 21.54 4.75 -8.01
C ASN A 55 21.64 6.14 -7.35
N GLN A 56 22.13 6.23 -6.12
CA GLN A 56 22.14 7.45 -5.30
C GLN A 56 22.80 8.67 -5.96
N LYS A 57 23.65 8.45 -6.99
CA LYS A 57 24.32 9.53 -7.73
C LYS A 57 23.46 10.16 -8.82
N SER A 58 22.36 9.54 -9.22
CA SER A 58 21.45 10.10 -10.22
C SER A 58 20.72 11.32 -9.67
N LEU A 59 20.49 12.32 -10.51
CA LEU A 59 19.74 13.52 -10.16
C LEU A 59 18.23 13.35 -10.29
N LYS A 60 17.78 12.40 -11.15
CA LYS A 60 16.36 12.11 -11.36
C LYS A 60 15.89 11.06 -10.34
N THR A 61 15.12 11.49 -9.38
CA THR A 61 14.65 10.63 -8.28
C THR A 61 13.20 10.21 -8.48
N LEU A 62 12.94 8.89 -8.39
CA LEU A 62 11.60 8.31 -8.33
C LEU A 62 11.37 7.72 -6.94
N VAL A 63 10.24 8.08 -6.32
CA VAL A 63 9.84 7.58 -5.00
C VAL A 63 8.55 6.78 -5.15
N PHE A 64 8.60 5.52 -4.77
CA PHE A 64 7.50 4.57 -4.89
C PHE A 64 6.79 4.39 -3.55
N ILE A 65 5.53 4.81 -3.48
CA ILE A 65 4.69 4.75 -2.29
C ILE A 65 3.58 3.72 -2.52
N HIS A 66 3.58 2.68 -1.69
CA HIS A 66 2.67 1.54 -1.82
C HIS A 66 1.24 1.84 -1.34
N GLY A 67 0.33 0.87 -1.55
CA GLY A 67 -1.08 0.97 -1.23
C GLY A 67 -1.44 0.77 0.25
N PHE A 68 -2.67 0.30 0.49
CA PHE A 68 -3.28 0.23 1.82
C PHE A 68 -2.61 -0.78 2.75
N SER A 69 -2.35 -2.00 2.28
CA SER A 69 -1.92 -3.11 3.15
C SER A 69 -0.65 -3.83 2.68
N VAL A 70 -0.43 -3.91 1.36
CA VAL A 70 0.76 -4.53 0.77
C VAL A 70 1.91 -3.54 0.80
N PRO A 71 3.08 -3.91 1.38
CA PRO A 71 4.23 -3.01 1.49
C PRO A 71 4.99 -2.80 0.17
N SER A 72 6.16 -2.19 0.25
CA SER A 72 6.95 -1.69 -0.88
C SER A 72 7.28 -2.72 -1.96
N TYR A 73 7.27 -4.01 -1.66
CA TYR A 73 7.51 -5.06 -2.65
C TYR A 73 6.46 -5.13 -3.78
N ILE A 74 5.32 -4.45 -3.63
CA ILE A 74 4.32 -4.30 -4.71
C ILE A 74 4.89 -3.54 -5.92
N TRP A 75 6.00 -2.84 -5.72
CA TRP A 75 6.72 -2.09 -6.71
C TRP A 75 7.99 -2.80 -7.25
N ASP A 76 8.26 -4.08 -6.86
CA ASP A 76 9.50 -4.78 -7.19
C ASP A 76 9.89 -4.59 -8.67
N ASP A 77 9.01 -4.94 -9.60
CA ASP A 77 9.29 -4.89 -11.03
C ASP A 77 9.61 -3.47 -11.52
N THR A 78 8.76 -2.49 -11.17
CA THR A 78 8.96 -1.11 -11.60
C THR A 78 10.19 -0.47 -10.95
N TYR A 79 10.47 -0.79 -9.69
CA TYR A 79 11.64 -0.31 -8.95
C TYR A 79 12.93 -0.75 -9.64
N TYR A 80 13.07 -2.06 -9.94
CA TYR A 80 14.26 -2.57 -10.60
C TYR A 80 14.39 -2.06 -12.05
N SER A 81 13.30 -2.03 -12.81
CA SER A 81 13.32 -1.46 -14.18
C SER A 81 13.74 0.02 -14.18
N ALA A 82 13.29 0.81 -13.21
CA ALA A 82 13.69 2.21 -13.08
C ALA A 82 15.17 2.35 -12.69
N SER A 83 15.67 1.50 -11.78
CA SER A 83 17.08 1.46 -11.40
C SER A 83 17.97 1.11 -12.60
N GLU A 84 17.62 0.10 -13.38
CA GLU A 84 18.34 -0.28 -14.61
C GLU A 84 18.37 0.83 -15.66
N LYS A 85 17.33 1.68 -15.70
CA LYS A 85 17.27 2.86 -16.56
C LYS A 85 18.04 4.07 -16.02
N GLY A 86 18.71 3.94 -14.87
CA GLY A 86 19.60 4.94 -14.29
C GLY A 86 18.90 6.00 -13.44
N TYR A 87 17.64 5.82 -13.06
CA TYR A 87 17.00 6.70 -12.08
C TYR A 87 17.51 6.39 -10.66
N LYS A 88 17.63 7.42 -9.82
CA LYS A 88 17.68 7.21 -8.37
C LYS A 88 16.29 6.73 -7.94
N VAL A 89 16.23 5.55 -7.35
CA VAL A 89 14.97 4.95 -6.96
C VAL A 89 14.93 4.78 -5.44
N LEU A 90 13.82 5.17 -4.85
CA LEU A 90 13.53 5.02 -3.43
C LEU A 90 12.16 4.36 -3.28
N ARG A 91 12.08 3.33 -2.46
CA ARG A 91 10.82 2.79 -1.97
C ARG A 91 10.89 2.59 -0.46
N LEU A 92 9.75 2.63 0.20
CA LEU A 92 9.68 2.49 1.65
C LEU A 92 8.44 1.70 2.04
N ASP A 93 8.50 1.10 3.21
CA ASP A 93 7.31 0.60 3.88
C ASP A 93 6.70 1.71 4.74
N LEU A 94 5.44 2.06 4.50
CA LEU A 94 4.72 3.01 5.34
C LEU A 94 4.55 2.44 6.76
N TYR A 95 4.45 3.31 7.76
CA TYR A 95 4.19 2.88 9.13
C TYR A 95 3.00 1.92 9.20
N GLY A 96 3.13 0.89 10.02
CA GLY A 96 2.14 -0.16 10.15
C GLY A 96 2.16 -1.22 9.03
N ARG A 97 3.09 -1.14 8.06
CA ARG A 97 3.23 -2.09 6.94
C ARG A 97 4.65 -2.63 6.86
N GLY A 98 4.78 -3.78 6.21
CA GLY A 98 6.07 -4.40 5.95
C GLY A 98 7.00 -4.43 7.15
N TYR A 99 8.20 -3.93 6.98
CA TYR A 99 9.23 -3.92 8.03
C TYR A 99 9.28 -2.60 8.84
N SER A 100 8.56 -1.55 8.42
CA SER A 100 8.45 -0.32 9.22
C SER A 100 7.69 -0.52 10.52
N SER A 101 7.94 0.35 11.50
CA SER A 101 7.33 0.28 12.85
C SER A 101 5.81 0.25 12.80
N ASN A 102 5.20 -0.62 13.59
CA ASN A 102 3.79 -0.56 13.94
C ASN A 102 3.64 0.35 15.15
N LEU A 103 2.85 1.43 15.00
CA LEU A 103 2.71 2.48 16.01
C LEU A 103 1.38 2.34 16.76
N ASP A 104 1.37 2.70 18.03
CA ASP A 104 0.15 2.75 18.83
C ASP A 104 -0.47 4.16 18.81
N ILE A 105 -0.70 4.69 17.61
CA ILE A 105 -1.30 6.02 17.35
C ILE A 105 -2.30 5.93 16.19
N ASP A 106 -2.97 7.04 15.88
CA ASP A 106 -3.86 7.13 14.72
C ASP A 106 -3.05 7.23 13.41
N TYR A 107 -3.43 6.37 12.46
CA TYR A 107 -2.83 6.32 11.12
C TYR A 107 -3.59 7.24 10.18
N THR A 108 -3.23 8.51 10.18
CA THR A 108 -3.81 9.55 9.31
C THR A 108 -3.04 9.68 8.00
N ASP A 109 -3.66 10.31 6.99
CA ASP A 109 -2.96 10.67 5.75
C ASP A 109 -1.75 11.59 6.03
N ASN A 110 -1.86 12.50 7.02
CA ASN A 110 -0.75 13.35 7.44
C ASN A 110 0.41 12.54 8.03
N LEU A 111 0.13 11.58 8.94
CA LEU A 111 1.18 10.75 9.53
C LEU A 111 2.01 10.03 8.46
N LEU A 112 1.33 9.47 7.43
CA LEU A 112 2.01 8.74 6.36
C LEU A 112 2.75 9.67 5.40
N ALA A 113 2.23 10.87 5.16
CA ALA A 113 2.91 11.89 4.38
C ALA A 113 4.15 12.43 5.11
N ASP A 114 4.03 12.75 6.41
CA ASP A 114 5.15 13.20 7.25
C ASP A 114 6.28 12.17 7.28
N GLN A 115 5.96 10.86 7.35
CA GLN A 115 6.96 9.79 7.27
C GLN A 115 7.80 9.89 5.99
N VAL A 116 7.16 10.09 4.84
CA VAL A 116 7.86 10.20 3.55
C VAL A 116 8.65 11.49 3.46
N ILE A 117 8.07 12.61 3.91
CA ILE A 117 8.75 13.92 3.94
C ILE A 117 10.02 13.84 4.79
N GLU A 118 9.92 13.35 6.04
CA GLU A 118 11.07 13.17 6.92
C GLU A 118 12.15 12.28 6.28
N LEU A 119 11.73 11.18 5.63
CA LEU A 119 12.67 10.28 4.94
C LEU A 119 13.42 10.99 3.80
N LEU A 120 12.72 11.78 2.99
CA LEU A 120 13.32 12.55 1.90
C LEU A 120 14.31 13.59 2.44
N GLU A 121 13.95 14.30 3.52
CA GLU A 121 14.80 15.29 4.19
C GLU A 121 16.08 14.64 4.75
N GLU A 122 15.97 13.51 5.45
CA GLU A 122 17.09 12.75 6.02
C GLU A 122 18.04 12.20 4.94
N LEU A 123 17.49 11.78 3.79
CA LEU A 123 18.26 11.32 2.65
C LEU A 123 18.78 12.47 1.75
N ASN A 124 18.54 13.73 2.14
CA ASN A 124 18.89 14.93 1.39
C ASN A 124 18.34 14.95 -0.04
N ILE A 125 17.17 14.36 -0.28
CA ILE A 125 16.44 14.39 -1.54
C ILE A 125 15.61 15.69 -1.55
N LYS A 126 16.03 16.63 -2.40
CA LYS A 126 15.41 17.98 -2.44
C LYS A 126 14.16 18.02 -3.29
N GLN A 127 14.07 17.16 -4.29
CA GLN A 127 12.92 17.07 -5.18
C GLN A 127 12.86 15.68 -5.81
N ALA A 128 11.64 15.16 -6.01
CA ALA A 128 11.41 13.84 -6.59
C ALA A 128 10.09 13.76 -7.35
N THR A 129 10.04 12.86 -8.33
CA THR A 129 8.79 12.36 -8.90
C THR A 129 8.21 11.31 -7.95
N LEU A 130 6.98 11.53 -7.47
CA LEU A 130 6.30 10.64 -6.53
C LEU A 130 5.30 9.76 -7.26
N LEU A 131 5.43 8.44 -7.10
CA LEU A 131 4.48 7.44 -7.61
C LEU A 131 3.68 6.87 -6.44
N GLY A 132 2.36 7.04 -6.46
CA GLY A 132 1.48 6.55 -5.39
C GLY A 132 0.45 5.55 -5.91
N LEU A 133 0.56 4.29 -5.46
CA LEU A 133 -0.40 3.25 -5.79
C LEU A 133 -1.55 3.26 -4.78
N SER A 134 -2.80 3.25 -5.25
CA SER A 134 -3.97 3.10 -4.39
C SER A 134 -3.96 4.12 -3.22
N ASN A 135 -3.89 3.67 -1.97
CA ASN A 135 -3.71 4.53 -0.79
C ASN A 135 -2.43 5.39 -0.85
N GLY A 136 -1.39 4.94 -1.55
CA GLY A 136 -0.17 5.75 -1.79
C GLY A 136 -0.47 7.04 -2.55
N GLY A 137 -1.50 7.06 -3.39
CA GLY A 137 -1.98 8.27 -4.04
C GLY A 137 -2.45 9.32 -3.04
N ARG A 138 -3.10 8.93 -1.94
CA ARG A 138 -3.49 9.82 -0.85
C ARG A 138 -2.27 10.46 -0.19
N VAL A 139 -1.24 9.64 0.03
CA VAL A 139 0.03 10.10 0.63
C VAL A 139 0.70 11.14 -0.26
N ILE A 140 0.81 10.90 -1.58
CA ILE A 140 1.44 11.88 -2.49
C ILE A 140 0.62 13.16 -2.64
N SER A 141 -0.72 13.10 -2.57
CA SER A 141 -1.57 14.30 -2.53
C SER A 141 -1.27 15.15 -1.29
N LYS A 142 -1.13 14.51 -0.12
CA LYS A 142 -0.76 15.22 1.12
C LYS A 142 0.64 15.82 1.06
N ILE A 143 1.63 15.08 0.56
CA ILE A 143 3.00 15.60 0.40
C ILE A 143 2.99 16.84 -0.49
N ALA A 144 2.33 16.79 -1.65
CA ALA A 144 2.26 17.91 -2.57
C ALA A 144 1.57 19.15 -1.97
N TYR A 145 0.60 18.94 -1.09
CA TYR A 145 -0.07 20.03 -0.38
C TYR A 145 0.78 20.62 0.74
N LEU A 146 1.48 19.78 1.51
CA LEU A 146 2.27 20.21 2.68
C LEU A 146 3.65 20.73 2.30
N LYS A 147 4.29 20.15 1.26
CA LYS A 147 5.67 20.40 0.84
C LYS A 147 5.78 20.36 -0.69
N PRO A 148 5.11 21.28 -1.41
CA PRO A 148 5.10 21.28 -2.88
C PRO A 148 6.51 21.39 -3.49
N GLU A 149 7.46 21.99 -2.78
CA GLU A 149 8.85 22.13 -3.20
C GLU A 149 9.61 20.78 -3.30
N LEU A 150 9.16 19.74 -2.61
CA LEU A 150 9.72 18.40 -2.71
C LEU A 150 9.23 17.64 -3.95
N VAL A 151 8.22 18.14 -4.65
CA VAL A 151 7.53 17.42 -5.71
C VAL A 151 7.91 17.95 -7.08
N GLU A 152 8.58 17.11 -7.87
CA GLU A 152 8.85 17.38 -9.28
C GLU A 152 7.62 17.01 -10.15
N LYS A 153 6.99 15.87 -9.85
CA LYS A 153 5.89 15.31 -10.62
C LYS A 153 5.09 14.33 -9.77
N LEU A 154 3.78 14.23 -9.98
CA LEU A 154 2.92 13.25 -9.31
C LEU A 154 2.40 12.23 -10.31
N ILE A 155 2.49 10.94 -9.96
CA ILE A 155 1.96 9.84 -10.75
C ILE A 155 1.05 8.99 -9.86
N TYR A 156 -0.23 9.08 -10.08
CA TYR A 156 -1.26 8.34 -9.39
C TYR A 156 -1.53 7.03 -10.13
N VAL A 157 -1.36 5.90 -9.46
CA VAL A 157 -1.61 4.57 -10.02
C VAL A 157 -2.75 3.93 -9.28
N SER A 158 -3.88 3.68 -9.96
CA SER A 158 -5.11 3.11 -9.35
C SER A 158 -5.46 3.77 -8.01
N ALA A 159 -5.34 5.11 -7.94
CA ALA A 159 -5.26 5.85 -6.69
C ALA A 159 -6.62 6.10 -6.03
N SER A 160 -6.72 5.91 -4.72
CA SER A 160 -7.93 6.15 -3.93
C SER A 160 -8.09 7.60 -3.43
N SER A 161 -7.22 8.53 -3.88
CA SER A 161 -7.23 9.94 -3.47
C SER A 161 -8.49 10.69 -3.86
N PHE A 162 -9.25 10.16 -4.80
CA PHE A 162 -10.40 10.83 -5.42
C PHE A 162 -11.74 10.27 -4.94
N GLN A 163 -11.70 9.18 -4.18
CA GLN A 163 -12.89 8.58 -3.61
C GLN A 163 -13.45 9.44 -2.47
N ASP A 164 -14.78 9.40 -2.30
CA ASP A 164 -15.45 10.01 -1.15
C ASP A 164 -15.33 9.12 0.07
N HIS A 165 -15.05 9.75 1.20
CA HIS A 165 -15.00 9.07 2.49
C HIS A 165 -15.96 9.73 3.47
N ASN A 166 -16.83 8.94 4.05
CA ASN A 166 -17.68 9.39 5.13
C ASN A 166 -16.85 9.52 6.42
N PRO A 167 -16.88 10.68 7.09
CA PRO A 167 -16.16 10.85 8.35
C PRO A 167 -16.59 9.80 9.38
N THR A 168 -15.62 9.14 10.01
CA THR A 168 -15.88 8.25 11.16
C THR A 168 -15.84 9.10 12.42
N GLU A 169 -16.92 9.09 13.21
CA GLU A 169 -17.01 9.87 14.46
C GLU A 169 -15.96 9.43 15.49
N ASN A 170 -15.84 8.12 15.71
CA ASN A 170 -14.83 7.55 16.60
C ASN A 170 -13.64 7.01 15.80
N LYS A 171 -12.55 7.76 15.78
CA LYS A 171 -11.31 7.40 15.08
C LYS A 171 -10.41 6.47 15.89
N SER A 172 -10.58 6.39 17.21
CA SER A 172 -9.78 5.50 18.06
C SER A 172 -10.05 4.03 17.75
N VAL A 173 -9.04 3.18 17.94
CA VAL A 173 -9.12 1.73 17.70
C VAL A 173 -9.03 1.00 19.02
N SER A 174 -10.11 0.31 19.41
CA SER A 174 -10.17 -0.46 20.64
C SER A 174 -9.58 -1.87 20.46
N GLY A 175 -9.09 -2.46 21.56
CA GLY A 175 -8.64 -3.86 21.58
C GLY A 175 -9.73 -4.85 21.13
N LYS A 176 -11.01 -4.55 21.40
CA LYS A 176 -12.14 -5.37 20.94
C LYS A 176 -12.27 -5.35 19.41
N GLU A 177 -12.09 -4.17 18.78
CA GLU A 177 -12.12 -4.05 17.32
C GLU A 177 -10.95 -4.80 16.68
N ILE A 178 -9.74 -4.70 17.26
CA ILE A 178 -8.55 -5.44 16.80
C ILE A 178 -8.84 -6.95 16.85
N ASN A 179 -9.27 -7.46 17.99
CA ASN A 179 -9.54 -8.89 18.17
C ASN A 179 -10.63 -9.39 17.22
N ASN A 180 -11.71 -8.61 17.02
CA ASN A 180 -12.74 -8.94 16.06
C ASN A 180 -12.23 -8.93 14.62
N PHE A 181 -11.39 -7.95 14.26
CA PHE A 181 -10.81 -7.87 12.94
C PHE A 181 -9.91 -9.07 12.64
N ILE A 182 -9.01 -9.41 13.56
CA ILE A 182 -8.13 -10.59 13.44
C ILE A 182 -8.98 -11.85 13.28
N LYS A 183 -9.94 -12.07 14.18
CA LYS A 183 -10.79 -13.26 14.15
C LYS A 183 -11.56 -13.43 12.85
N ASN A 184 -12.12 -12.33 12.32
CA ASN A 184 -13.07 -12.39 11.20
C ASN A 184 -12.42 -12.22 9.83
N ASN A 185 -11.27 -11.51 9.73
CA ASN A 185 -10.66 -11.16 8.46
C ASN A 185 -9.36 -11.95 8.18
N TYR A 186 -8.48 -12.14 9.17
CA TYR A 186 -7.19 -12.79 8.94
C TYR A 186 -7.27 -14.17 8.29
N PRO A 187 -8.26 -15.03 8.58
CA PRO A 187 -8.37 -16.33 7.92
C PRO A 187 -8.54 -16.28 6.41
N THR A 188 -8.96 -15.14 5.86
CA THR A 188 -9.27 -15.01 4.43
C THR A 188 -8.64 -13.80 3.75
N ILE A 189 -8.09 -12.84 4.51
CA ILE A 189 -7.61 -11.55 3.98
C ILE A 189 -6.47 -11.71 2.97
N SER A 190 -5.58 -12.68 3.17
CA SER A 190 -4.49 -12.99 2.26
C SER A 190 -5.00 -13.45 0.90
N LYS A 191 -5.97 -14.36 0.89
CA LYS A 191 -6.64 -14.81 -0.34
C LYS A 191 -7.43 -13.69 -1.01
N GLY A 192 -7.98 -12.78 -0.20
CA GLY A 192 -8.67 -11.59 -0.69
C GLY A 192 -7.79 -10.67 -1.54
N GLN A 193 -6.46 -10.67 -1.31
CA GLN A 193 -5.51 -9.90 -2.12
C GLN A 193 -5.43 -10.35 -3.59
N LEU A 194 -5.85 -11.56 -3.89
CA LEU A 194 -5.92 -12.05 -5.27
C LEU A 194 -7.04 -11.38 -6.07
N LEU A 195 -8.05 -10.81 -5.39
CA LEU A 195 -9.15 -10.07 -6.04
C LEU A 195 -8.71 -8.71 -6.60
N ASP A 196 -7.52 -8.23 -6.26
CA ASP A 196 -6.93 -7.03 -6.83
C ASP A 196 -6.49 -7.24 -8.29
N PHE A 197 -6.32 -8.51 -8.70
CA PHE A 197 -5.91 -8.86 -10.06
C PHE A 197 -7.11 -9.21 -10.94
N LYS A 198 -7.06 -8.82 -12.20
CA LYS A 198 -8.00 -9.27 -13.24
C LYS A 198 -7.85 -10.77 -13.50
N TYR A 199 -6.61 -11.27 -13.50
CA TYR A 199 -6.25 -12.67 -13.74
C TYR A 199 -5.46 -13.25 -12.56
N PRO A 200 -6.12 -13.54 -11.43
CA PRO A 200 -5.44 -13.98 -10.19
C PRO A 200 -4.63 -15.26 -10.34
N GLU A 201 -4.98 -16.12 -11.31
CA GLU A 201 -4.25 -17.37 -11.60
C GLU A 201 -2.81 -17.14 -12.06
N ASN A 202 -2.49 -15.95 -12.57
CA ASN A 202 -1.12 -15.58 -12.97
C ASN A 202 -0.23 -15.18 -11.78
N PHE A 203 -0.82 -14.91 -10.61
CA PHE A 203 -0.13 -14.41 -9.40
C PHE A 203 -0.12 -15.42 -8.27
N LYS A 204 0.14 -16.69 -8.58
CA LYS A 204 0.24 -17.77 -7.60
C LYS A 204 1.30 -17.46 -6.54
N GLY A 205 0.92 -17.61 -5.27
CA GLY A 205 1.80 -17.34 -4.12
C GLY A 205 1.77 -15.89 -3.64
N TRP A 206 1.03 -14.98 -4.30
CA TRP A 206 0.84 -13.63 -3.83
C TRP A 206 0.13 -13.59 -2.47
N ASP A 207 -0.89 -14.41 -2.30
CA ASP A 207 -1.58 -14.63 -1.03
C ASP A 207 -0.64 -15.14 0.07
N ASN A 208 0.26 -16.07 -0.24
CA ASN A 208 1.25 -16.56 0.72
C ASN A 208 2.25 -15.46 1.12
N LYS A 209 2.65 -14.59 0.18
CA LYS A 209 3.53 -13.45 0.47
C LYS A 209 2.83 -12.47 1.41
N TYR A 210 1.53 -12.23 1.22
CA TYR A 210 0.73 -11.40 2.12
C TYR A 210 0.50 -12.06 3.49
N GLU A 211 0.24 -13.37 3.56
CA GLU A 211 0.03 -14.11 4.80
C GLU A 211 1.15 -13.87 5.82
N ASN A 212 2.40 -13.74 5.34
CA ASN A 212 3.55 -13.44 6.18
C ASN A 212 3.45 -12.10 6.92
N LEU A 213 2.61 -11.16 6.48
CA LEU A 213 2.42 -9.87 7.15
C LEU A 213 1.56 -10.00 8.42
N LEU A 214 0.69 -11.01 8.46
CA LEU A 214 -0.27 -11.23 9.55
C LEU A 214 0.40 -11.63 10.87
N GLN A 215 1.67 -11.99 10.84
CA GLN A 215 2.45 -12.28 12.04
C GLN A 215 2.90 -11.03 12.82
N TYR A 216 2.90 -9.85 12.20
CA TYR A 216 3.45 -8.64 12.81
C TYR A 216 2.47 -7.98 13.77
N GLU A 217 2.88 -7.82 15.05
CA GLU A 217 2.08 -7.16 16.09
C GLU A 217 1.68 -5.74 15.66
N GLY A 218 0.39 -5.40 15.80
CA GLY A 218 -0.16 -4.10 15.49
C GLY A 218 -0.55 -3.89 14.01
N PHE A 219 -0.45 -4.92 13.15
CA PHE A 219 -0.84 -4.80 11.76
C PHE A 219 -2.34 -4.57 11.59
N ALA A 220 -3.19 -5.34 12.31
CA ALA A 220 -4.65 -5.12 12.31
C ALA A 220 -5.02 -3.70 12.77
N ARG A 221 -4.39 -3.23 13.87
CA ARG A 221 -4.57 -1.86 14.35
C ARG A 221 -4.28 -0.83 13.27
N ALA A 222 -3.16 -0.98 12.58
CA ALA A 222 -2.76 -0.05 11.52
C ALA A 222 -3.77 -0.02 10.37
N LEU A 223 -4.29 -1.18 9.94
CA LEU A 223 -5.30 -1.26 8.88
C LEU A 223 -6.63 -0.61 9.30
N ILE A 224 -7.12 -0.93 10.51
CA ILE A 224 -8.37 -0.36 11.03
C ILE A 224 -8.24 1.15 11.18
N SER A 225 -7.15 1.63 11.79
CA SER A 225 -6.92 3.05 12.04
C SER A 225 -6.79 3.84 10.74
N THR A 226 -6.04 3.33 9.76
CA THR A 226 -5.93 3.98 8.44
C THR A 226 -7.30 4.16 7.80
N ARG A 227 -8.15 3.11 7.78
CA ARG A 227 -9.51 3.19 7.22
C ARG A 227 -10.39 4.21 7.95
N LYS A 228 -10.34 4.23 9.28
CA LYS A 228 -11.12 5.18 10.11
C LYS A 228 -10.69 6.63 9.93
N ASN A 229 -9.44 6.87 9.56
CA ASN A 229 -8.84 8.20 9.43
C ASN A 229 -8.80 8.71 7.99
N HIS A 230 -9.30 7.95 7.01
CA HIS A 230 -9.48 8.47 5.66
C HIS A 230 -10.45 9.66 5.66
N VAL A 231 -10.06 10.72 4.96
CA VAL A 231 -10.85 11.93 4.76
C VAL A 231 -10.92 12.27 3.27
N ASN A 232 -11.85 13.14 2.88
CA ASN A 232 -11.87 13.65 1.51
C ASN A 232 -10.66 14.55 1.29
N LEU A 233 -9.96 14.39 0.17
CA LEU A 233 -8.78 15.15 -0.20
C LEU A 233 -9.07 16.20 -1.28
N ASP A 234 -10.28 16.74 -1.29
CA ASP A 234 -10.73 17.68 -2.33
C ASP A 234 -9.93 18.98 -2.30
N THR A 235 -9.55 19.44 -1.10
CA THR A 235 -8.70 20.64 -0.90
C THR A 235 -7.31 20.41 -1.49
N GLU A 236 -6.68 19.28 -1.17
CA GLU A 236 -5.35 18.91 -1.65
C GLU A 236 -5.35 18.74 -3.18
N ASN A 237 -6.32 18.02 -3.70
CA ASN A 237 -6.46 17.77 -5.13
C ASN A 237 -6.73 19.06 -5.91
N SER A 238 -7.56 19.96 -5.38
CA SER A 238 -7.80 21.29 -5.97
C SER A 238 -6.55 22.17 -5.95
N PHE A 239 -5.77 22.13 -4.85
CA PHE A 239 -4.48 22.81 -4.75
C PHE A 239 -3.50 22.30 -5.83
N ILE A 240 -3.36 20.98 -5.97
CA ILE A 240 -2.50 20.36 -6.97
C ILE A 240 -2.93 20.78 -8.38
N ASN A 241 -4.23 20.79 -8.67
CA ASN A 241 -4.74 21.24 -9.96
C ASN A 241 -4.45 22.73 -10.23
N GLY A 242 -4.41 23.58 -9.21
CA GLY A 242 -4.08 24.99 -9.30
C GLY A 242 -2.57 25.28 -9.32
N SER A 243 -1.72 24.32 -8.98
CA SER A 243 -0.25 24.47 -8.92
C SER A 243 0.41 24.24 -10.27
N GLU A 244 1.72 24.52 -10.37
CA GLU A 244 2.53 24.20 -11.54
C GLU A 244 3.02 22.73 -11.57
N ILE A 245 2.76 21.93 -10.53
CA ILE A 245 3.20 20.54 -10.46
C ILE A 245 2.52 19.74 -11.57
N PRO A 246 3.26 19.06 -12.45
CA PRO A 246 2.70 18.14 -13.42
C PRO A 246 2.16 16.89 -12.71
N PHE A 247 0.98 16.42 -13.11
CA PHE A 247 0.39 15.23 -12.52
C PHE A 247 -0.34 14.36 -13.54
N TYR A 248 -0.23 13.04 -13.31
CA TYR A 248 -0.68 11.98 -14.20
C TYR A 248 -1.47 10.95 -13.43
N THR A 249 -2.45 10.34 -14.08
CA THR A 249 -3.21 9.20 -13.53
C THR A 249 -3.11 8.00 -14.47
N ILE A 250 -2.84 6.83 -13.91
CA ILE A 250 -2.77 5.55 -14.62
C ILE A 250 -3.74 4.59 -13.94
N TRP A 251 -4.65 4.02 -14.70
CA TRP A 251 -5.69 3.12 -14.22
C TRP A 251 -5.60 1.76 -14.90
N GLY A 252 -5.90 0.68 -14.19
CA GLY A 252 -6.25 -0.58 -14.84
C GLY A 252 -7.66 -0.50 -15.43
N ASP A 253 -7.86 -1.00 -16.65
CA ASP A 253 -9.14 -0.95 -17.35
C ASP A 253 -10.25 -1.77 -16.67
N SER A 254 -9.86 -2.70 -15.82
CA SER A 254 -10.73 -3.64 -15.11
C SER A 254 -10.59 -3.57 -13.58
N ASP A 255 -10.12 -2.42 -13.04
CA ASP A 255 -9.95 -2.22 -11.59
C ASP A 255 -11.31 -2.33 -10.87
N SER A 256 -11.43 -3.34 -9.99
CA SER A 256 -12.61 -3.60 -9.16
C SER A 256 -12.45 -3.11 -7.71
N ALA A 257 -11.25 -2.71 -7.30
CA ALA A 257 -10.97 -2.22 -5.96
C ALA A 257 -11.10 -0.69 -5.87
N VAL A 258 -10.63 0.04 -6.89
CA VAL A 258 -10.81 1.48 -7.06
C VAL A 258 -11.53 1.73 -8.38
N VAL A 259 -12.86 1.59 -8.34
CA VAL A 259 -13.70 1.63 -9.54
C VAL A 259 -13.77 3.05 -10.11
N TYR A 260 -13.03 3.30 -11.19
CA TYR A 260 -12.87 4.61 -11.82
C TYR A 260 -14.20 5.35 -12.08
N ASN A 261 -15.22 4.62 -12.55
CA ASN A 261 -16.51 5.22 -12.89
C ASN A 261 -17.28 5.79 -11.68
N GLU A 262 -16.96 5.38 -10.45
CA GLU A 262 -17.63 5.87 -9.24
C GLU A 262 -17.22 7.31 -8.87
N PHE A 263 -16.04 7.76 -9.31
CA PHE A 263 -15.52 9.10 -8.97
C PHE A 263 -15.04 9.89 -10.20
N LYS A 264 -15.21 9.40 -11.39
CA LYS A 264 -14.80 10.04 -12.64
C LYS A 264 -15.30 11.48 -12.77
N ASP A 265 -16.56 11.76 -12.46
CA ASP A 265 -17.13 13.10 -12.56
C ASP A 265 -16.52 14.06 -11.52
N LYS A 266 -16.28 13.56 -10.31
CA LYS A 266 -15.57 14.29 -9.27
C LYS A 266 -14.15 14.61 -9.70
N LEU A 267 -13.43 13.62 -10.23
CA LEU A 267 -12.06 13.76 -10.73
C LEU A 267 -11.98 14.76 -11.88
N ASN A 268 -12.92 14.71 -12.83
CA ASN A 268 -13.01 15.67 -13.92
C ASN A 268 -13.22 17.11 -13.43
N LYS A 269 -13.95 17.28 -12.34
CA LYS A 269 -14.20 18.60 -11.74
C LYS A 269 -13.01 19.12 -10.93
N LEU A 270 -12.38 18.27 -10.12
CA LEU A 270 -11.31 18.65 -9.20
C LEU A 270 -9.94 18.77 -9.88
N MET A 271 -9.66 17.88 -10.84
CA MET A 271 -8.34 17.78 -11.47
C MET A 271 -8.41 17.75 -13.00
N PRO A 272 -9.04 18.74 -13.65
CA PRO A 272 -9.21 18.78 -15.12
C PRO A 272 -7.89 18.84 -15.90
N ARG A 273 -6.79 19.32 -15.31
CA ARG A 273 -5.48 19.40 -15.96
C ARG A 273 -4.72 18.08 -16.00
N ARG A 274 -5.21 17.01 -15.33
CA ARG A 274 -4.51 15.73 -15.34
C ARG A 274 -4.32 15.18 -16.73
N LYS A 275 -3.19 14.51 -16.96
CA LYS A 275 -3.03 13.60 -18.09
C LYS A 275 -3.38 12.19 -17.61
N GLU A 276 -4.27 11.54 -18.32
CA GLU A 276 -4.90 10.29 -17.90
C GLU A 276 -4.60 9.16 -18.86
N TYR A 277 -4.22 8.01 -18.31
CA TYR A 277 -3.89 6.79 -19.04
C TYR A 277 -4.61 5.58 -18.46
N PHE A 278 -4.87 4.61 -19.33
CA PHE A 278 -5.40 3.32 -18.95
C PHE A 278 -4.46 2.22 -19.44
N VAL A 279 -4.23 1.24 -18.59
CA VAL A 279 -3.48 0.03 -18.90
C VAL A 279 -4.48 -1.08 -19.18
N SER A 280 -4.38 -1.66 -20.35
CA SER A 280 -5.29 -2.71 -20.80
C SER A 280 -5.03 -4.02 -20.06
N GLU A 281 -6.06 -4.88 -20.02
CA GLU A 281 -5.95 -6.23 -19.44
C GLU A 281 -5.42 -6.23 -18.01
N SER A 282 -5.79 -5.23 -17.18
CA SER A 282 -5.33 -5.13 -15.79
C SER A 282 -6.43 -4.69 -14.83
N GLY A 283 -6.37 -5.24 -13.62
CA GLY A 283 -7.16 -4.84 -12.46
C GLY A 283 -6.53 -3.70 -11.69
N HIS A 284 -6.45 -3.85 -10.36
CA HIS A 284 -5.96 -2.82 -9.43
C HIS A 284 -4.44 -2.58 -9.49
N LEU A 285 -3.69 -3.54 -10.03
CA LEU A 285 -2.23 -3.53 -10.01
C LEU A 285 -1.63 -3.49 -11.43
N PRO A 286 -1.90 -2.42 -12.22
CA PRO A 286 -1.47 -2.34 -13.62
C PRO A 286 0.05 -2.43 -13.81
N ASN A 287 0.83 -1.99 -12.79
CA ASN A 287 2.29 -2.11 -12.77
C ASN A 287 2.80 -3.55 -12.71
N MET A 288 1.96 -4.49 -12.31
CA MET A 288 2.28 -5.93 -12.23
C MET A 288 1.58 -6.72 -13.34
N GLU A 289 0.32 -6.41 -13.64
CA GLU A 289 -0.53 -7.21 -14.51
C GLU A 289 -0.22 -7.03 -16.00
N ASN A 290 0.03 -5.80 -16.42
CA ASN A 290 0.52 -5.48 -17.75
C ASN A 290 1.74 -4.55 -17.65
N LYS A 291 2.81 -5.13 -17.12
CA LYS A 291 4.08 -4.45 -16.86
C LYS A 291 4.62 -3.73 -18.09
N GLU A 292 4.56 -4.36 -19.26
CA GLU A 292 5.11 -3.80 -20.50
C GLU A 292 4.41 -2.49 -20.89
N GLU A 293 3.08 -2.48 -20.90
CA GLU A 293 2.29 -1.29 -21.23
C GLU A 293 2.47 -0.22 -20.14
N PHE A 294 2.40 -0.61 -18.85
CA PHE A 294 2.62 0.31 -17.74
C PHE A 294 3.99 0.99 -17.81
N GLU A 295 5.06 0.22 -18.00
CA GLU A 295 6.42 0.75 -18.09
C GLU A 295 6.64 1.59 -19.35
N ASN A 296 6.00 1.25 -20.47
CA ASN A 296 6.05 2.08 -21.67
C ASN A 296 5.38 3.45 -21.43
N LEU A 297 4.22 3.49 -20.78
CA LEU A 297 3.58 4.74 -20.36
C LEU A 297 4.49 5.54 -19.42
N LEU A 298 4.99 4.89 -18.38
CA LEU A 298 5.81 5.53 -17.36
C LEU A 298 7.10 6.10 -17.94
N PHE A 299 7.95 5.26 -18.55
CA PHE A 299 9.31 5.64 -18.94
C PHE A 299 9.40 6.34 -20.29
N ASN A 300 8.49 6.03 -21.24
CA ASN A 300 8.59 6.55 -22.60
C ASN A 300 7.65 7.71 -22.90
N GLN A 301 6.62 7.91 -22.07
CA GLN A 301 5.72 9.05 -22.20
C GLN A 301 5.84 9.98 -21.00
N ILE A 302 5.41 9.57 -19.81
CA ILE A 302 5.25 10.43 -18.63
C ILE A 302 6.59 11.03 -18.14
N LEU A 303 7.63 10.22 -18.00
CA LEU A 303 8.94 10.67 -17.49
C LEU A 303 9.80 11.41 -18.52
N LYS A 304 9.43 11.38 -19.81
CA LYS A 304 10.08 12.16 -20.87
C LYS A 304 9.45 13.53 -21.09
N GLU A 305 8.24 13.74 -20.59
CA GLU A 305 7.62 15.07 -20.64
C GLU A 305 8.33 16.02 -19.66
N ASN A 306 8.78 17.18 -20.17
CA ASN A 306 9.40 18.26 -19.41
C ASN A 306 8.36 19.09 -18.67
#